data_efb15ee16617fcf067897e04de8f591b
#
_entry.id   efb15ee16617fcf067897e04de8f591b
#
_cell.length_a   1.000
_cell.length_b   1.000
_cell.length_c   1.000
_cell.angle_alpha   90.00
_cell.angle_beta   90.00
_cell.angle_gamma   90.00
#
_symmetry.space_group_name_H-M   'P 1'
#
loop_
_entity.id
_entity.type
_entity.pdbx_description
1 polymer ?
#
loop_
_entity_poly.entity_id
_entity_poly.type
_entity_poly.pdbx_seq_one_letter_code
_entity_poly.pdbx_strand_id
1 'polypeptide(L)'
;VVGHQARIIESRCILCGKCTTVCPQNAKYVHSEADDVLALLASGNTVIASVAPSFVSSFSVYDFGEMRRALKELGFSDAEETAVGALTVTAEYKKLLEEKKFDNFITSCCPAVNRMIQLYYPAALQYLAPVDSPMIAHAKILKQAHPEAKIVFIGPCIAKKREGKESGWIDGVLTFEDLKLLLEERK
;
A
#
# COMPACT_ATOMS: atom_id res chain seq x y z
N VAL A 1 -21.48 18.53 4.45
CA VAL A 1 -21.00 19.73 5.14
C VAL A 1 -21.64 19.74 6.52
N VAL A 2 -20.85 19.79 7.57
CA VAL A 2 -21.33 19.86 8.95
C VAL A 2 -20.75 21.16 9.55
N GLY A 3 -21.61 22.04 10.05
CA GLY A 3 -21.18 23.31 10.64
C GLY A 3 -20.38 24.20 9.66
N HIS A 4 -20.80 24.28 8.39
CA HIS A 4 -20.11 25.02 7.31
C HIS A 4 -18.70 24.52 6.96
N GLN A 5 -18.27 23.36 7.50
CA GLN A 5 -16.98 22.74 7.19
C GLN A 5 -17.15 21.44 6.38
N ALA A 6 -16.27 21.21 5.41
CA ALA A 6 -16.22 19.95 4.70
C ALA A 6 -15.57 18.88 5.60
N ARG A 7 -16.28 17.78 5.83
CA ARG A 7 -15.78 16.60 6.59
C ARG A 7 -15.74 15.37 5.72
N ILE A 8 -14.74 14.51 5.95
CA ILE A 8 -14.71 13.17 5.40
C ILE A 8 -15.63 12.27 6.22
N ILE A 9 -16.56 11.59 5.55
CA ILE A 9 -17.42 10.58 6.16
C ILE A 9 -16.72 9.24 5.96
N GLU A 10 -16.08 8.72 6.99
CA GLU A 10 -15.23 7.52 6.91
C GLU A 10 -15.96 6.28 6.38
N SER A 11 -17.23 6.09 6.81
CA SER A 11 -18.05 4.97 6.34
C SER A 11 -18.38 5.04 4.84
N ARG A 12 -18.24 6.21 4.21
CA ARG A 12 -18.50 6.46 2.79
C ARG A 12 -17.22 6.75 1.99
N CYS A 13 -16.07 6.83 2.67
CA CYS A 13 -14.79 7.17 2.04
C CYS A 13 -14.16 5.91 1.43
N ILE A 14 -13.74 6.01 0.17
CA ILE A 14 -13.01 4.95 -0.56
C ILE A 14 -11.49 5.14 -0.49
N LEU A 15 -11.00 6.17 0.19
CA LEU A 15 -9.56 6.51 0.32
C LEU A 15 -8.86 6.76 -1.03
N CYS A 16 -9.53 7.35 -2.01
CA CYS A 16 -8.93 7.64 -3.32
C CYS A 16 -7.97 8.85 -3.33
N GLY A 17 -7.89 9.63 -2.26
CA GLY A 17 -7.01 10.80 -2.15
C GLY A 17 -7.52 12.06 -2.87
N LYS A 18 -8.60 12.00 -3.65
CA LYS A 18 -9.06 13.14 -4.46
C LYS A 18 -9.31 14.41 -3.63
N CYS A 19 -9.80 14.28 -2.40
CA CYS A 19 -10.06 15.42 -1.52
C CYS A 19 -8.80 16.18 -1.10
N THR A 20 -7.63 15.54 -1.04
CA THR A 20 -6.35 16.19 -0.73
C THR A 20 -5.82 16.98 -1.92
N THR A 21 -6.02 16.47 -3.14
CA THR A 21 -5.50 17.09 -4.37
C THR A 21 -6.34 18.26 -4.85
N VAL A 22 -7.66 18.30 -4.54
CA VAL A 22 -8.57 19.34 -5.03
C VAL A 22 -8.95 20.39 -3.98
N CYS A 23 -8.45 20.28 -2.75
CA CYS A 23 -8.77 21.22 -1.68
C CYS A 23 -7.99 22.52 -1.89
N PRO A 24 -8.65 23.65 -2.22
CA PRO A 24 -7.94 24.90 -2.51
C PRO A 24 -7.28 25.50 -1.25
N GLN A 25 -7.72 25.09 -0.08
CA GLN A 25 -7.20 25.53 1.21
C GLN A 25 -6.14 24.59 1.80
N ASN A 26 -5.79 23.50 1.12
CA ASN A 26 -4.92 22.43 1.61
C ASN A 26 -5.32 21.92 3.03
N ALA A 27 -6.63 21.97 3.34
CA ALA A 27 -7.16 21.64 4.67
C ALA A 27 -7.41 20.14 4.86
N LYS A 28 -6.99 19.31 3.91
CA LYS A 28 -7.10 17.84 3.95
C LYS A 28 -5.70 17.23 3.85
N TYR A 29 -5.39 16.40 4.81
CA TYR A 29 -4.12 15.67 4.85
C TYR A 29 -4.38 14.18 5.08
N VAL A 30 -3.39 13.39 4.78
CA VAL A 30 -3.35 11.95 5.06
C VAL A 30 -2.63 11.75 6.38
N HIS A 31 -3.17 10.93 7.27
CA HIS A 31 -2.48 10.58 8.51
C HIS A 31 -1.18 9.84 8.16
N SER A 32 -0.06 10.35 8.65
CA SER A 32 1.24 9.69 8.51
C SER A 32 1.36 8.54 9.51
N GLU A 33 2.01 7.45 9.10
CA GLU A 33 2.44 6.36 9.97
C GLU A 33 3.98 6.39 10.16
N ALA A 34 4.62 7.53 9.87
CA ALA A 34 6.07 7.65 9.93
C ALA A 34 6.61 7.39 11.35
N ASP A 35 5.98 7.97 12.37
CA ASP A 35 6.39 7.78 13.76
C ASP A 35 6.24 6.33 14.20
N ASP A 36 5.14 5.67 13.82
CA ASP A 36 4.91 4.25 14.14
C ASP A 36 5.97 3.37 13.48
N VAL A 37 6.33 3.66 12.22
CA VAL A 37 7.38 2.93 11.50
C VAL A 37 8.77 3.21 12.10
N LEU A 38 9.08 4.44 12.48
CA LEU A 38 10.33 4.75 13.18
C LEU A 38 10.44 4.01 14.52
N ALA A 39 9.38 3.97 15.28
CA ALA A 39 9.32 3.18 16.53
C ALA A 39 9.53 1.68 16.25
N LEU A 40 8.96 1.17 15.16
CA LEU A 40 9.15 -0.21 14.72
C LEU A 40 10.61 -0.49 14.33
N LEU A 41 11.26 0.41 13.59
CA LEU A 41 12.69 0.30 13.22
C LEU A 41 13.60 0.34 14.45
N ALA A 42 13.25 1.15 15.47
CA ALA A 42 14.02 1.26 16.72
C ALA A 42 13.80 0.09 17.69
N SER A 43 12.81 -0.75 17.46
CA SER A 43 12.41 -1.82 18.38
C SER A 43 13.31 -3.06 18.40
N GLY A 44 14.32 -3.12 17.51
CA GLY A 44 15.22 -4.27 17.34
C GLY A 44 14.64 -5.43 16.54
N ASN A 45 13.43 -5.28 16.01
CA ASN A 45 12.85 -6.27 15.11
C ASN A 45 13.54 -6.27 13.73
N THR A 46 13.52 -7.39 13.05
CA THR A 46 13.81 -7.44 11.61
C THR A 46 12.66 -6.77 10.86
N VAL A 47 12.91 -5.64 10.19
CA VAL A 47 11.91 -4.89 9.43
C VAL A 47 12.28 -4.90 7.96
N ILE A 48 11.39 -5.42 7.11
CA ILE A 48 11.60 -5.50 5.65
C ILE A 48 10.63 -4.56 4.95
N ALA A 49 11.15 -3.73 4.05
CA ALA A 49 10.34 -2.85 3.22
C ALA A 49 9.88 -3.56 1.94
N SER A 50 8.57 -3.48 1.65
CA SER A 50 7.99 -3.82 0.34
C SER A 50 7.72 -2.53 -0.41
N VAL A 51 8.49 -2.23 -1.47
CA VAL A 51 8.47 -0.95 -2.16
C VAL A 51 7.72 -1.03 -3.48
N ALA A 52 6.73 -0.15 -3.67
CA ALA A 52 5.97 -0.07 -4.92
C ALA A 52 6.88 0.35 -6.09
N PRO A 53 6.77 -0.29 -7.28
CA PRO A 53 7.67 -0.02 -8.42
C PRO A 53 7.61 1.43 -8.93
N SER A 54 6.55 2.16 -8.61
CA SER A 54 6.43 3.59 -8.96
C SER A 54 7.40 4.51 -8.19
N PHE A 55 8.27 3.98 -7.32
CA PHE A 55 9.32 4.77 -6.66
C PHE A 55 10.21 5.52 -7.66
N VAL A 56 10.46 4.94 -8.83
CA VAL A 56 11.27 5.55 -9.92
C VAL A 56 10.73 6.91 -10.39
N SER A 57 9.43 7.18 -10.23
CA SER A 57 8.82 8.46 -10.60
C SER A 57 8.84 9.50 -9.46
N SER A 58 9.18 9.07 -8.25
CA SER A 58 9.06 9.90 -7.04
C SER A 58 10.40 10.22 -6.39
N PHE A 59 11.42 9.41 -6.65
CA PHE A 59 12.76 9.55 -6.09
C PHE A 59 13.80 9.61 -7.20
N SER A 60 14.82 10.45 -7.00
CA SER A 60 15.96 10.57 -7.92
C SER A 60 16.96 9.46 -7.65
N VAL A 61 16.59 8.23 -7.97
CA VAL A 61 17.44 7.04 -7.84
C VAL A 61 17.56 6.35 -9.19
N TYR A 62 18.71 5.78 -9.49
CA TYR A 62 18.97 5.13 -10.77
C TYR A 62 18.39 3.72 -10.84
N ASP A 63 18.39 3.01 -9.72
CA ASP A 63 17.90 1.64 -9.63
C ASP A 63 17.36 1.31 -8.22
N PHE A 64 16.80 0.12 -8.09
CA PHE A 64 16.30 -0.36 -6.80
C PHE A 64 17.42 -0.57 -5.77
N GLY A 65 18.65 -0.84 -6.20
CA GLY A 65 19.80 -1.02 -5.31
C GLY A 65 20.11 0.27 -4.51
N GLU A 66 19.95 1.44 -5.13
CA GLU A 66 20.08 2.73 -4.41
C GLU A 66 18.96 2.94 -3.40
N MET A 67 17.71 2.66 -3.80
CA MET A 67 16.55 2.71 -2.88
C MET A 67 16.77 1.78 -1.69
N ARG A 68 17.21 0.55 -1.94
CA ARG A 68 17.51 -0.45 -0.91
C ARG A 68 18.60 0.02 0.05
N ARG A 69 19.67 0.67 -0.44
CA ARG A 69 20.72 1.25 0.40
C ARG A 69 20.16 2.36 1.29
N ALA A 70 19.43 3.31 0.73
CA ALA A 70 18.83 4.41 1.47
C ALA A 70 17.88 3.91 2.58
N LEU A 71 17.09 2.88 2.30
CA LEU A 71 16.20 2.26 3.30
C LEU A 71 17.00 1.54 4.40
N LYS A 72 18.11 0.87 4.08
CA LYS A 72 19.01 0.28 5.08
C LYS A 72 19.64 1.34 5.98
N GLU A 73 20.05 2.47 5.42
CA GLU A 73 20.56 3.61 6.20
C GLU A 73 19.47 4.20 7.11
N LEU A 74 18.20 4.14 6.70
CA LEU A 74 17.06 4.54 7.52
C LEU A 74 16.78 3.57 8.68
N GLY A 75 17.31 2.34 8.62
CA GLY A 75 17.19 1.33 9.67
C GLY A 75 16.39 0.07 9.28
N PHE A 76 15.94 -0.03 8.03
CA PHE A 76 15.35 -1.28 7.54
C PHE A 76 16.42 -2.37 7.43
N SER A 77 16.05 -3.59 7.81
CA SER A 77 16.93 -4.76 7.67
C SER A 77 17.15 -5.12 6.21
N ASP A 78 16.12 -5.01 5.39
CA ASP A 78 16.16 -5.19 3.95
C ASP A 78 14.99 -4.53 3.24
N ALA A 79 15.05 -4.50 1.89
CA ALA A 79 13.98 -4.01 1.05
C ALA A 79 13.85 -4.84 -0.23
N GLU A 80 12.61 -5.08 -0.67
CA GLU A 80 12.28 -5.76 -1.91
C GLU A 80 11.20 -5.02 -2.69
N GLU A 81 11.13 -5.26 -4.01
CA GLU A 81 10.10 -4.65 -4.85
C GLU A 81 8.78 -5.41 -4.73
N THR A 82 7.69 -4.69 -4.51
CA THR A 82 6.32 -5.25 -4.54
C THR A 82 5.97 -5.90 -5.90
N ALA A 83 6.77 -5.65 -6.93
CA ALA A 83 6.65 -6.29 -8.25
C ALA A 83 6.68 -7.83 -8.16
N VAL A 84 7.41 -8.39 -7.19
CA VAL A 84 7.42 -9.84 -6.92
C VAL A 84 6.01 -10.35 -6.59
N GLY A 85 5.29 -9.64 -5.72
CA GLY A 85 3.88 -9.94 -5.42
C GLY A 85 2.95 -9.75 -6.63
N ALA A 86 3.26 -8.79 -7.52
CA ALA A 86 2.48 -8.59 -8.74
C ALA A 86 2.59 -9.77 -9.72
N LEU A 87 3.74 -10.45 -9.77
CA LEU A 87 3.90 -11.67 -10.57
C LEU A 87 2.98 -12.80 -10.06
N THR A 88 2.91 -12.99 -8.75
CA THR A 88 2.00 -13.97 -8.12
C THR A 88 0.54 -13.64 -8.44
N VAL A 89 0.14 -12.39 -8.26
CA VAL A 89 -1.23 -11.91 -8.58
C VAL A 89 -1.57 -12.13 -10.06
N THR A 90 -0.61 -11.90 -10.96
CA THR A 90 -0.81 -12.14 -12.40
C THR A 90 -1.02 -13.62 -12.69
N ALA A 91 -0.28 -14.51 -12.02
CA ALA A 91 -0.47 -15.95 -12.16
C ALA A 91 -1.86 -16.40 -11.67
N GLU A 92 -2.34 -15.85 -10.54
CA GLU A 92 -3.68 -16.13 -10.03
C GLU A 92 -4.77 -15.65 -10.99
N TYR A 93 -4.66 -14.46 -11.59
CA TYR A 93 -5.62 -14.01 -12.60
C TYR A 93 -5.61 -14.90 -13.85
N LYS A 94 -4.43 -15.35 -14.33
CA LYS A 94 -4.35 -16.29 -15.45
C LYS A 94 -5.08 -17.59 -15.14
N LYS A 95 -4.87 -18.15 -13.94
CA LYS A 95 -5.56 -19.34 -13.48
C LYS A 95 -7.07 -19.18 -13.47
N LEU A 96 -7.60 -18.05 -12.98
CA LEU A 96 -9.04 -17.77 -13.01
C LEU A 96 -9.62 -17.74 -14.43
N LEU A 97 -8.84 -17.21 -15.41
CA LEU A 97 -9.24 -17.19 -16.82
C LEU A 97 -9.23 -18.59 -17.44
N GLU A 98 -8.20 -19.39 -17.16
CA GLU A 98 -8.07 -20.75 -17.66
C GLU A 98 -9.16 -21.69 -17.12
N GLU A 99 -9.50 -21.55 -15.85
CA GLU A 99 -10.56 -22.30 -15.18
C GLU A 99 -11.98 -21.89 -15.65
N LYS A 100 -12.10 -20.82 -16.47
CA LYS A 100 -13.39 -20.26 -16.91
C LYS A 100 -14.38 -20.04 -15.78
N LYS A 101 -13.87 -19.69 -14.60
CA LYS A 101 -14.65 -19.55 -13.38
C LYS A 101 -15.55 -18.29 -13.41
N PHE A 102 -15.18 -17.33 -14.27
CA PHE A 102 -15.92 -16.10 -14.48
C PHE A 102 -15.97 -15.80 -15.98
N ASP A 103 -17.12 -15.42 -16.50
CA ASP A 103 -17.23 -14.89 -17.86
C ASP A 103 -16.55 -13.52 -17.98
N ASN A 104 -16.67 -12.72 -16.93
CA ASN A 104 -16.02 -11.43 -16.76
C ASN A 104 -15.65 -11.24 -15.28
N PHE A 105 -14.52 -10.63 -14.99
CA PHE A 105 -14.18 -10.25 -13.63
C PHE A 105 -13.48 -8.88 -13.56
N ILE A 106 -13.58 -8.26 -12.39
CA ILE A 106 -12.91 -7.02 -12.03
C ILE A 106 -11.68 -7.40 -11.21
N THR A 107 -10.50 -6.90 -11.60
CA THR A 107 -9.26 -7.12 -10.85
C THR A 107 -9.31 -6.43 -9.50
N SER A 108 -8.80 -7.09 -8.45
CA SER A 108 -8.90 -6.66 -7.03
C SER A 108 -7.66 -5.93 -6.51
N CYS A 109 -6.69 -5.59 -7.36
CA CYS A 109 -5.42 -5.00 -6.93
C CYS A 109 -5.55 -3.56 -6.37
N CYS A 110 -6.66 -2.85 -6.65
CA CYS A 110 -6.90 -1.49 -6.17
C CYS A 110 -7.88 -1.45 -5.00
N PRO A 111 -7.43 -1.22 -3.74
CA PRO A 111 -8.33 -1.22 -2.58
C PRO A 111 -9.37 -0.10 -2.61
N ALA A 112 -9.09 1.03 -3.27
CA ALA A 112 -10.08 2.10 -3.44
C ALA A 112 -11.24 1.66 -4.36
N VAL A 113 -10.95 0.93 -5.46
CA VAL A 113 -11.96 0.36 -6.36
C VAL A 113 -12.75 -0.73 -5.62
N ASN A 114 -12.08 -1.63 -4.92
CA ASN A 114 -12.74 -2.66 -4.13
C ASN A 114 -13.74 -2.05 -3.14
N ARG A 115 -13.30 -1.01 -2.42
CA ARG A 115 -14.15 -0.29 -1.48
C ARG A 115 -15.29 0.45 -2.15
N MET A 116 -15.06 1.03 -3.32
CA MET A 116 -16.11 1.67 -4.12
C MET A 116 -17.21 0.67 -4.51
N ILE A 117 -16.81 -0.52 -4.98
CA ILE A 117 -17.75 -1.59 -5.32
C ILE A 117 -18.54 -2.01 -4.08
N GLN A 118 -17.86 -2.27 -2.96
CA GLN A 118 -18.51 -2.66 -1.71
C GLN A 118 -19.56 -1.66 -1.22
N LEU A 119 -19.27 -0.37 -1.32
CA LEU A 119 -20.13 0.67 -0.77
C LEU A 119 -21.22 1.14 -1.72
N TYR A 120 -20.92 1.20 -3.01
CA TYR A 120 -21.80 1.89 -3.97
C TYR A 120 -22.33 1.00 -5.08
N TYR A 121 -21.72 -0.15 -5.31
CA TYR A 121 -22.09 -1.06 -6.39
C TYR A 121 -22.11 -2.52 -5.91
N PRO A 122 -22.88 -2.85 -4.84
CA PRO A 122 -22.84 -4.19 -4.22
C PRO A 122 -23.20 -5.32 -5.20
N ALA A 123 -24.03 -5.04 -6.21
CA ALA A 123 -24.34 -6.02 -7.25
C ALA A 123 -23.10 -6.43 -8.09
N ALA A 124 -22.06 -5.59 -8.14
CA ALA A 124 -20.82 -5.90 -8.86
C ALA A 124 -19.81 -6.71 -8.02
N LEU A 125 -20.09 -6.98 -6.74
CA LEU A 125 -19.20 -7.79 -5.88
C LEU A 125 -18.98 -9.20 -6.44
N GLN A 126 -19.97 -9.77 -7.09
CA GLN A 126 -19.87 -11.09 -7.72
C GLN A 126 -18.81 -11.15 -8.83
N TYR A 127 -18.43 -10.02 -9.39
CA TYR A 127 -17.40 -9.93 -10.44
C TYR A 127 -16.02 -9.58 -9.87
N LEU A 128 -15.91 -9.21 -8.60
CA LEU A 128 -14.63 -8.88 -8.00
C LEU A 128 -13.81 -10.16 -7.80
N ALA A 129 -12.64 -10.23 -8.46
CA ALA A 129 -11.79 -11.41 -8.35
C ALA A 129 -11.33 -11.64 -6.90
N PRO A 130 -11.41 -12.87 -6.39
CA PRO A 130 -10.97 -13.22 -5.04
C PRO A 130 -9.45 -13.42 -5.00
N VAL A 131 -8.70 -12.38 -5.39
CA VAL A 131 -7.25 -12.39 -5.48
C VAL A 131 -6.70 -11.26 -4.62
N ASP A 132 -5.65 -11.56 -3.87
CA ASP A 132 -4.94 -10.55 -3.06
C ASP A 132 -4.37 -9.41 -3.91
N SER A 133 -4.17 -8.26 -3.31
CA SER A 133 -3.39 -7.21 -3.98
C SER A 133 -1.90 -7.58 -4.01
N PRO A 134 -1.10 -7.01 -4.94
CA PRO A 134 0.35 -7.21 -4.97
C PRO A 134 1.05 -6.93 -3.64
N MET A 135 0.59 -5.94 -2.87
CA MET A 135 1.11 -5.64 -1.54
C MET A 135 0.90 -6.82 -0.58
N ILE A 136 -0.30 -7.36 -0.52
CA ILE A 136 -0.62 -8.47 0.38
C ILE A 136 0.05 -9.76 -0.08
N ALA A 137 0.04 -10.05 -1.38
CA ALA A 137 0.73 -11.21 -1.94
C ALA A 137 2.24 -11.19 -1.62
N HIS A 138 2.88 -10.03 -1.79
CA HIS A 138 4.30 -9.88 -1.45
C HIS A 138 4.56 -9.99 0.06
N ALA A 139 3.71 -9.40 0.89
CA ALA A 139 3.84 -9.55 2.35
C ALA A 139 3.77 -11.02 2.79
N LYS A 140 2.89 -11.81 2.20
CA LYS A 140 2.80 -13.27 2.45
C LYS A 140 4.08 -14.00 2.05
N ILE A 141 4.66 -13.65 0.90
CA ILE A 141 5.95 -14.22 0.44
C ILE A 141 7.06 -13.88 1.44
N LEU A 142 7.17 -12.61 1.84
CA LEU A 142 8.16 -12.15 2.81
C LEU A 142 8.01 -12.83 4.17
N LYS A 143 6.78 -12.99 4.65
CA LYS A 143 6.50 -13.70 5.91
C LYS A 143 6.79 -15.20 5.83
N GLN A 144 6.66 -15.82 4.67
CA GLN A 144 7.08 -17.22 4.48
C GLN A 144 8.60 -17.38 4.55
N ALA A 145 9.35 -16.43 3.96
CA ALA A 145 10.81 -16.44 4.00
C ALA A 145 11.36 -15.97 5.37
N HIS A 146 10.67 -15.05 6.02
CA HIS A 146 11.07 -14.41 7.27
C HIS A 146 9.89 -14.33 8.24
N PRO A 147 9.49 -15.41 8.93
CA PRO A 147 8.25 -15.48 9.72
C PRO A 147 8.13 -14.39 10.81
N GLU A 148 9.25 -14.04 11.44
CA GLU A 148 9.30 -13.05 12.53
C GLU A 148 9.49 -11.59 12.03
N ALA A 149 9.77 -11.40 10.73
CA ALA A 149 10.00 -10.07 10.20
C ALA A 149 8.72 -9.22 10.23
N LYS A 150 8.87 -7.94 10.52
CA LYS A 150 7.85 -6.91 10.36
C LYS A 150 7.90 -6.39 8.92
N ILE A 151 6.74 -6.26 8.30
CA ILE A 151 6.64 -5.84 6.89
C ILE A 151 6.05 -4.43 6.83
N VAL A 152 6.80 -3.52 6.23
CA VAL A 152 6.36 -2.15 5.95
C VAL A 152 6.20 -1.97 4.45
N PHE A 153 5.00 -1.60 4.01
CA PHE A 153 4.77 -1.25 2.62
C PHE A 153 5.10 0.23 2.37
N ILE A 154 5.77 0.52 1.27
CA ILE A 154 6.12 1.88 0.85
C ILE A 154 5.57 2.13 -0.56
N GLY A 155 4.66 3.10 -0.70
CA GLY A 155 4.06 3.39 -2.01
C GLY A 155 3.16 4.62 -2.03
N PRO A 156 2.67 5.08 -3.19
CA PRO A 156 1.96 6.36 -3.31
C PRO A 156 0.49 6.30 -2.90
N CYS A 157 -0.05 5.13 -2.58
CA CYS A 157 -1.49 4.92 -2.46
C CYS A 157 -1.98 4.95 -1.01
N ILE A 158 -2.76 5.95 -0.64
CA ILE A 158 -3.30 6.08 0.72
C ILE A 158 -4.32 4.98 1.09
N ALA A 159 -5.00 4.39 0.12
CA ALA A 159 -5.93 3.28 0.38
C ALA A 159 -5.19 2.02 0.89
N LYS A 160 -3.90 1.90 0.62
CA LYS A 160 -3.04 0.82 1.12
C LYS A 160 -2.88 0.84 2.64
N LYS A 161 -2.99 2.02 3.29
CA LYS A 161 -2.97 2.12 4.76
C LYS A 161 -4.11 1.31 5.39
N ARG A 162 -5.33 1.44 4.87
CA ARG A 162 -6.47 0.64 5.34
C ARG A 162 -6.30 -0.83 5.00
N GLU A 163 -5.97 -1.15 3.76
CA GLU A 163 -5.78 -2.53 3.33
C GLU A 163 -4.72 -3.25 4.17
N GLY A 164 -3.58 -2.59 4.43
CA GLY A 164 -2.52 -3.12 5.29
C GLY A 164 -3.04 -3.45 6.68
N LYS A 165 -3.71 -2.49 7.31
CA LYS A 165 -4.29 -2.64 8.65
C LYS A 165 -5.34 -3.76 8.73
N GLU A 166 -6.24 -3.84 7.74
CA GLU A 166 -7.32 -4.84 7.71
C GLU A 166 -6.80 -6.25 7.37
N SER A 167 -5.68 -6.36 6.65
CA SER A 167 -5.12 -7.64 6.22
C SER A 167 -4.43 -8.44 7.31
N GLY A 168 -3.84 -7.77 8.29
CA GLY A 168 -2.98 -8.37 9.32
C GLY A 168 -1.60 -8.86 8.82
N TRP A 169 -1.26 -8.64 7.54
CA TRP A 169 0.03 -9.04 6.95
C TRP A 169 1.05 -7.92 6.89
N ILE A 170 0.62 -6.67 7.06
CA ILE A 170 1.43 -5.45 6.98
C ILE A 170 1.47 -4.81 8.35
N ASP A 171 2.66 -4.48 8.82
CA ASP A 171 2.90 -3.87 10.14
C ASP A 171 2.95 -2.34 10.07
N GLY A 172 3.10 -1.73 8.88
CA GLY A 172 3.06 -0.29 8.66
C GLY A 172 3.00 0.08 7.18
N VAL A 173 2.48 1.25 6.86
CA VAL A 173 2.39 1.76 5.48
C VAL A 173 2.88 3.19 5.41
N LEU A 174 3.98 3.42 4.69
CA LEU A 174 4.49 4.74 4.36
C LEU A 174 4.03 5.17 2.97
N THR A 175 3.56 6.41 2.84
CA THR A 175 3.47 7.04 1.53
C THR A 175 4.86 7.46 1.04
N PHE A 176 4.99 7.76 -0.25
CA PHE A 176 6.26 8.32 -0.75
C PHE A 176 6.56 9.69 -0.14
N GLU A 177 5.53 10.45 0.20
CA GLU A 177 5.66 11.70 0.92
C GLU A 177 6.21 11.48 2.34
N ASP A 178 5.66 10.49 3.08
CA ASP A 178 6.17 10.10 4.39
C ASP A 178 7.66 9.70 4.29
N LEU A 179 8.02 8.88 3.30
CA LEU A 179 9.41 8.44 3.13
C LEU A 179 10.36 9.60 2.77
N LYS A 180 9.93 10.56 1.92
CA LYS A 180 10.73 11.74 1.59
C LYS A 180 11.08 12.54 2.84
N LEU A 181 10.09 12.82 3.69
CA LEU A 181 10.31 13.53 4.95
C LEU A 181 11.33 12.80 5.85
N LEU A 182 11.17 11.48 6.00
CA LEU A 182 12.11 10.67 6.81
C LEU A 182 13.55 10.68 6.26
N LEU A 183 13.71 10.70 4.94
CA LEU A 183 15.03 10.77 4.31
C LEU A 183 15.66 12.18 4.38
N GLU A 184 14.85 13.23 4.45
CA GLU A 184 15.30 14.61 4.59
C GLU A 184 15.73 14.94 6.01
N GLU A 185 15.06 14.42 7.02
CA GLU A 185 15.39 14.62 8.44
C GLU A 185 16.71 13.98 8.88
N ARG A 186 17.26 13.08 8.08
CA ARG A 186 18.53 12.38 8.37
C ARG A 186 19.73 12.91 7.57
N LYS A 187 19.56 13.98 6.78
CA LYS A 187 20.66 14.70 6.12
C LYS A 187 21.27 15.74 7.04
#